data_a51cbb80ad71d271125d365561b26591
#
_entry.id   a51cbb80ad71d271125d365561b26591
#
_cell.length_a   1.000
_cell.length_b   1.000
_cell.length_c   1.000
_cell.angle_alpha   90.00
_cell.angle_beta   90.00
_cell.angle_gamma   90.00
#
_symmetry.space_group_name_H-M   'P 1'
#
loop_
_entity.id
_entity.type
_entity.pdbx_description
1 polymer ?
#
loop_
_entity_poly.entity_id
_entity_poly.type
_entity_poly.pdbx_seq_one_letter_code
_entity_poly.pdbx_strand_id
1 'polypeptide(L)'
;DFYEYNSCIMEPWDGPASIVFTDGKSIGAILDRNGLRPSRYYETHDDRVIMASEVGTIPIDPANVRSKGRLQPGRLFLVDFEQGRIVPDDEIKSEFAAQRPYGEWIKNQRIDLDDIAAAGQAAGLDEDTLLQRMQAFGFTTETMQFMLLPLVHEKRDPLGSMGNDAALACLSDKPRMIYDYFRQLFAQVTNPAIDSIREEVIMSLECYIGPEKNLLETTEAHARRLRMPHPILANEELHALKGMNYRGWRSKVIDITFPRKEGIAGVRKTLDRICRETAQAIEEGYSLAILSDRAVSDDRVPVSTLMASGTVHHYLVKNALRTQIGLVLETGEARE
;
A
#
# COMPACT_ATOMS: atom_id res chain seq x y z
N ASP A 1 -17.44 -12.10 -0.72
CA ASP A 1 -16.71 -12.54 -1.93
C ASP A 1 -16.47 -11.39 -2.92
N PHE A 2 -17.51 -10.56 -3.29
CA PHE A 2 -17.34 -9.44 -4.21
C PHE A 2 -16.33 -8.40 -3.70
N TYR A 3 -16.48 -7.92 -2.48
CA TYR A 3 -15.55 -6.95 -1.88
C TYR A 3 -14.15 -7.54 -1.70
N GLU A 4 -14.06 -8.77 -1.28
CA GLU A 4 -12.80 -9.49 -1.08
C GLU A 4 -12.04 -9.69 -2.41
N TYR A 5 -12.76 -10.00 -3.50
CA TYR A 5 -12.18 -10.04 -4.85
C TYR A 5 -11.63 -8.66 -5.25
N ASN A 6 -12.41 -7.60 -5.02
CA ASN A 6 -11.97 -6.25 -5.36
C ASN A 6 -10.81 -5.76 -4.49
N SER A 7 -10.66 -6.25 -3.26
CA SER A 7 -9.47 -6.00 -2.42
C SER A 7 -8.18 -6.59 -3.01
N CYS A 8 -8.27 -7.62 -3.84
CA CYS A 8 -7.11 -8.12 -4.59
C CYS A 8 -6.63 -7.15 -5.68
N ILE A 9 -7.51 -6.24 -6.12
CA ILE A 9 -7.24 -5.30 -7.22
C ILE A 9 -6.85 -3.93 -6.70
N MET A 10 -7.48 -3.48 -5.63
CA MET A 10 -7.33 -2.12 -5.12
C MET A 10 -7.33 -2.13 -3.59
N GLU A 11 -6.39 -1.41 -3.02
CA GLU A 11 -6.30 -1.21 -1.57
C GLU A 11 -7.50 -0.41 -1.04
N PRO A 12 -7.92 -0.64 0.22
CA PRO A 12 -8.99 0.12 0.85
C PRO A 12 -8.59 1.60 0.98
N TRP A 13 -9.54 2.49 0.70
CA TRP A 13 -9.33 3.92 0.85
C TRP A 13 -9.59 4.35 2.29
N ASP A 14 -8.65 5.08 2.85
CA ASP A 14 -8.77 5.76 4.13
C ASP A 14 -8.81 7.28 3.93
N GLY A 15 -9.54 7.96 4.81
CA GLY A 15 -9.68 9.41 4.80
C GLY A 15 -11.04 9.90 4.29
N PRO A 16 -11.33 11.21 4.51
CA PRO A 16 -12.62 11.80 4.18
C PRO A 16 -12.84 11.85 2.68
N ALA A 17 -13.88 11.20 2.18
CA ALA A 17 -14.27 11.25 0.78
C ALA A 17 -15.79 11.22 0.59
N SER A 18 -16.27 11.94 -0.42
CA SER A 18 -17.58 11.77 -0.99
C SER A 18 -17.39 11.74 -2.51
N ILE A 19 -17.62 10.57 -3.09
CA ILE A 19 -17.31 10.31 -4.50
C ILE A 19 -18.61 10.20 -5.26
N VAL A 20 -18.71 10.94 -6.34
CA VAL A 20 -19.83 10.88 -7.29
C VAL A 20 -19.30 10.38 -8.61
N PHE A 21 -20.01 9.48 -9.25
CA PHE A 21 -19.64 8.89 -10.53
C PHE A 21 -20.85 8.69 -11.44
N THR A 22 -20.60 8.57 -12.72
CA THR A 22 -21.62 8.30 -13.74
C THR A 22 -21.03 7.52 -14.90
N ASP A 23 -21.86 6.70 -15.53
CA ASP A 23 -21.60 6.00 -16.80
C ASP A 23 -22.46 6.57 -17.94
N GLY A 24 -23.21 7.65 -17.71
CA GLY A 24 -24.16 8.26 -18.64
C GLY A 24 -25.57 7.66 -18.60
N LYS A 25 -25.78 6.51 -17.94
CA LYS A 25 -27.09 5.87 -17.74
C LYS A 25 -27.53 5.94 -16.27
N SER A 26 -26.55 6.01 -15.38
CA SER A 26 -26.76 6.07 -13.94
C SER A 26 -25.87 7.15 -13.33
N ILE A 27 -26.27 7.68 -12.19
CA ILE A 27 -25.42 8.47 -11.31
C ILE A 27 -25.35 7.77 -9.97
N GLY A 28 -24.13 7.50 -9.52
CA GLY A 28 -23.88 6.91 -8.21
C GLY A 28 -23.11 7.84 -7.29
N ALA A 29 -23.25 7.61 -5.99
CA ALA A 29 -22.48 8.29 -4.97
C ALA A 29 -22.17 7.38 -3.78
N ILE A 30 -20.98 7.52 -3.22
CA ILE A 30 -20.52 6.77 -2.06
C ILE A 30 -19.70 7.67 -1.15
N LEU A 31 -19.79 7.43 0.15
CA LEU A 31 -18.91 8.05 1.15
C LEU A 31 -17.68 7.17 1.39
N ASP A 32 -16.68 7.77 2.04
CA ASP A 32 -15.61 7.00 2.68
C ASP A 32 -16.19 5.98 3.67
N ARG A 33 -15.41 4.95 4.01
CA ARG A 33 -15.89 3.83 4.85
C ARG A 33 -16.39 4.26 6.24
N ASN A 34 -15.89 5.39 6.76
CA ASN A 34 -16.25 5.92 8.06
C ASN A 34 -17.32 7.03 7.99
N GLY A 35 -17.68 7.49 6.78
CA GLY A 35 -18.64 8.54 6.57
C GLY A 35 -18.21 9.90 7.12
N LEU A 36 -16.92 10.22 7.01
CA LEU A 36 -16.34 11.46 7.52
C LEU A 36 -16.78 12.68 6.73
N ARG A 37 -17.01 12.53 5.41
CA ARG A 37 -17.61 13.58 4.59
C ARG A 37 -19.13 13.50 4.63
N PRO A 38 -19.84 14.62 4.89
CA PRO A 38 -21.29 14.66 4.77
C PRO A 38 -21.70 14.73 3.29
N SER A 39 -22.80 14.08 2.96
CA SER A 39 -23.54 14.29 1.72
C SER A 39 -25.03 14.13 1.96
N ARG A 40 -25.80 15.04 1.42
CA ARG A 40 -27.25 15.08 1.57
C ARG A 40 -27.91 15.12 0.20
N TYR A 41 -29.11 14.56 0.08
CA TYR A 41 -29.86 14.60 -1.14
C TYR A 41 -31.32 15.00 -0.91
N TYR A 42 -31.91 15.56 -1.96
CA TYR A 42 -33.33 15.80 -2.12
C TYR A 42 -33.84 15.08 -3.36
N GLU A 43 -34.97 14.43 -3.24
CA GLU A 43 -35.78 13.96 -4.35
C GLU A 43 -36.99 14.89 -4.48
N THR A 44 -37.25 15.37 -5.67
CA THR A 44 -38.32 16.36 -5.91
C THR A 44 -39.51 15.75 -6.63
N HIS A 45 -40.67 16.42 -6.55
CA HIS A 45 -41.88 15.99 -7.24
C HIS A 45 -41.79 16.15 -8.76
N ASP A 46 -40.88 16.97 -9.27
CA ASP A 46 -40.58 17.14 -10.69
C ASP A 46 -39.41 16.22 -11.15
N ASP A 47 -39.24 15.08 -10.48
CA ASP A 47 -38.32 13.98 -10.82
C ASP A 47 -36.84 14.39 -10.95
N ARG A 48 -36.39 15.29 -10.06
CA ARG A 48 -34.96 15.60 -9.92
C ARG A 48 -34.41 15.05 -8.62
N VAL A 49 -33.15 14.61 -8.68
CA VAL A 49 -32.34 14.30 -7.51
C VAL A 49 -31.23 15.33 -7.43
N ILE A 50 -31.13 16.01 -6.29
CA ILE A 50 -30.12 17.03 -6.01
C ILE A 50 -29.30 16.55 -4.83
N MET A 51 -27.99 16.38 -5.02
CA MET A 51 -27.07 15.96 -3.97
C MET A 51 -25.94 16.97 -3.80
N ALA A 52 -25.61 17.27 -2.55
CA ALA A 52 -24.53 18.16 -2.19
C ALA A 52 -23.98 17.82 -0.79
N SER A 53 -22.76 18.28 -0.49
CA SER A 53 -22.18 18.17 0.87
C SER A 53 -23.00 18.97 1.89
N GLU A 54 -23.65 20.05 1.46
CA GLU A 54 -24.43 20.95 2.31
C GLU A 54 -25.83 21.19 1.76
N VAL A 55 -26.75 21.54 2.65
CA VAL A 55 -28.14 21.93 2.28
C VAL A 55 -28.14 23.38 1.79
N GLY A 56 -28.93 23.67 0.78
CA GLY A 56 -29.14 25.04 0.30
C GLY A 56 -28.14 25.51 -0.75
N THR A 57 -27.29 24.64 -1.29
CA THR A 57 -26.40 24.94 -2.42
C THR A 57 -27.17 25.33 -3.68
N ILE A 58 -28.35 24.77 -3.86
CA ILE A 58 -29.29 25.12 -4.89
C ILE A 58 -30.65 25.46 -4.22
N PRO A 59 -31.27 26.60 -4.51
CA PRO A 59 -32.60 26.91 -3.99
C PRO A 59 -33.63 25.89 -4.47
N ILE A 60 -34.32 25.25 -3.53
CA ILE A 60 -35.40 24.31 -3.80
C ILE A 60 -36.62 24.79 -3.02
N ASP A 61 -37.77 24.86 -3.70
CA ASP A 61 -39.04 25.09 -3.02
C ASP A 61 -39.33 23.91 -2.10
N PRO A 62 -39.50 24.13 -0.77
CA PRO A 62 -39.82 23.05 0.17
C PRO A 62 -41.07 22.26 -0.22
N ALA A 63 -42.04 22.89 -0.89
CA ALA A 63 -43.25 22.24 -1.37
C ALA A 63 -42.99 21.23 -2.51
N ASN A 64 -41.86 21.38 -3.22
CA ASN A 64 -41.45 20.49 -4.31
C ASN A 64 -40.58 19.30 -3.80
N VAL A 65 -40.26 19.24 -2.53
CA VAL A 65 -39.43 18.14 -1.97
C VAL A 65 -40.30 16.93 -1.67
N ARG A 66 -40.10 15.82 -2.41
CA ARG A 66 -40.75 14.53 -2.20
C ARG A 66 -40.12 13.78 -1.02
N SER A 67 -38.80 13.65 -1.04
CA SER A 67 -38.02 13.04 0.02
C SER A 67 -36.66 13.72 0.21
N LYS A 68 -36.08 13.53 1.38
CA LYS A 68 -34.75 14.03 1.68
C LYS A 68 -33.99 13.01 2.54
N GLY A 69 -32.68 12.91 2.33
CA GLY A 69 -31.85 12.00 3.09
C GLY A 69 -30.39 12.43 3.14
N ARG A 70 -29.59 11.58 3.75
CA ARG A 70 -28.15 11.68 3.73
C ARG A 70 -27.55 10.35 3.28
N LEU A 71 -26.40 10.42 2.62
CA LEU A 71 -25.62 9.23 2.35
C LEU A 71 -25.15 8.63 3.68
N GLN A 72 -25.05 7.33 3.70
CA GLN A 72 -24.54 6.58 4.85
C GLN A 72 -23.27 5.84 4.47
N PRO A 73 -22.29 5.71 5.39
CA PRO A 73 -21.10 4.91 5.15
C PRO A 73 -21.49 3.46 4.83
N GLY A 74 -20.75 2.83 3.93
CA GLY A 74 -21.00 1.47 3.50
C GLY A 74 -22.25 1.24 2.67
N ARG A 75 -22.95 2.32 2.27
CA ARG A 75 -24.13 2.26 1.39
C ARG A 75 -23.90 3.04 0.10
N LEU A 76 -24.19 2.39 -1.01
CA LEU A 76 -24.17 3.02 -2.32
C LEU A 76 -25.50 3.73 -2.58
N PHE A 77 -25.43 4.94 -3.07
CA PHE A 77 -26.58 5.68 -3.60
C PHE A 77 -26.51 5.63 -5.12
N LEU A 78 -27.55 5.15 -5.78
CA LEU A 78 -27.61 5.04 -7.24
C LEU A 78 -28.94 5.53 -7.76
N VAL A 79 -28.89 6.40 -8.76
CA VAL A 79 -30.04 6.81 -9.57
C VAL A 79 -29.90 6.18 -10.93
N ASP A 80 -30.85 5.33 -11.31
CA ASP A 80 -30.91 4.69 -12.61
C ASP A 80 -31.89 5.50 -13.51
N PHE A 81 -31.37 6.06 -14.60
CA PHE A 81 -32.18 6.88 -15.53
C PHE A 81 -33.04 6.03 -16.45
N GLU A 82 -32.67 4.80 -16.74
CA GLU A 82 -33.49 3.90 -17.56
C GLU A 82 -34.70 3.40 -16.77
N GLN A 83 -34.54 3.12 -15.47
CA GLN A 83 -35.64 2.74 -14.59
C GLN A 83 -36.39 3.94 -13.97
N GLY A 84 -35.78 5.13 -14.00
CA GLY A 84 -36.35 6.35 -13.44
C GLY A 84 -36.53 6.32 -11.92
N ARG A 85 -35.63 5.67 -11.20
CA ARG A 85 -35.69 5.51 -9.74
C ARG A 85 -34.34 5.54 -9.02
N ILE A 86 -34.40 5.78 -7.73
CA ILE A 86 -33.30 5.51 -6.81
C ILE A 86 -33.30 3.99 -6.52
N VAL A 87 -32.17 3.32 -6.81
CA VAL A 87 -32.04 1.88 -6.60
C VAL A 87 -31.61 1.61 -5.16
N PRO A 88 -32.28 0.71 -4.43
CA PRO A 88 -31.90 0.34 -3.08
C PRO A 88 -30.49 -0.30 -3.02
N ASP A 89 -29.72 0.01 -1.98
CA ASP A 89 -28.36 -0.52 -1.77
C ASP A 89 -28.31 -2.06 -1.77
N ASP A 90 -29.28 -2.70 -1.16
CA ASP A 90 -29.36 -4.17 -1.08
C ASP A 90 -29.56 -4.83 -2.45
N GLU A 91 -30.32 -4.18 -3.31
CA GLU A 91 -30.55 -4.61 -4.70
C GLU A 91 -29.28 -4.51 -5.50
N ILE A 92 -28.58 -3.37 -5.43
CA ILE A 92 -27.30 -3.14 -6.11
C ILE A 92 -26.26 -4.17 -5.66
N LYS A 93 -26.09 -4.35 -4.36
CA LYS A 93 -25.13 -5.29 -3.81
C LYS A 93 -25.41 -6.73 -4.20
N SER A 94 -26.67 -7.12 -4.20
CA SER A 94 -27.08 -8.46 -4.61
C SER A 94 -26.83 -8.72 -6.08
N GLU A 95 -27.12 -7.74 -6.94
CA GLU A 95 -26.87 -7.82 -8.37
C GLU A 95 -25.38 -7.96 -8.67
N PHE A 96 -24.52 -7.06 -8.14
CA PHE A 96 -23.09 -7.10 -8.38
C PHE A 96 -22.45 -8.37 -7.81
N ALA A 97 -22.86 -8.81 -6.63
CA ALA A 97 -22.34 -10.03 -6.01
C ALA A 97 -22.65 -11.31 -6.82
N ALA A 98 -23.75 -11.30 -7.56
CA ALA A 98 -24.19 -12.44 -8.38
C ALA A 98 -23.59 -12.46 -9.80
N GLN A 99 -22.93 -11.39 -10.25
CA GLN A 99 -22.45 -11.27 -11.63
C GLN A 99 -21.36 -12.28 -12.00
N ARG A 100 -20.52 -12.68 -11.02
CA ARG A 100 -19.38 -13.57 -11.23
C ARG A 100 -19.21 -14.50 -10.02
N PRO A 101 -18.56 -15.66 -10.18
CA PRO A 101 -18.28 -16.58 -9.07
C PRO A 101 -17.05 -16.15 -8.27
N TYR A 102 -17.09 -14.95 -7.69
CA TYR A 102 -15.95 -14.32 -6.99
C TYR A 102 -15.35 -15.20 -5.90
N GLY A 103 -16.18 -15.89 -5.12
CA GLY A 103 -15.70 -16.75 -4.04
C GLY A 103 -14.92 -17.96 -4.56
N GLU A 104 -15.32 -18.55 -5.69
CA GLU A 104 -14.57 -19.62 -6.33
C GLU A 104 -13.24 -19.12 -6.88
N TRP A 105 -13.21 -17.93 -7.48
CA TRP A 105 -12.01 -17.32 -8.00
C TRP A 105 -10.98 -17.05 -6.91
N ILE A 106 -11.43 -16.46 -5.78
CA ILE A 106 -10.56 -16.24 -4.62
C ILE A 106 -9.99 -17.55 -4.11
N LYS A 107 -10.85 -18.54 -3.87
CA LYS A 107 -10.43 -19.86 -3.37
C LYS A 107 -9.40 -20.54 -4.27
N ASN A 108 -9.57 -20.40 -5.59
CA ASN A 108 -8.70 -21.05 -6.56
C ASN A 108 -7.37 -20.34 -6.75
N GLN A 109 -7.33 -19.02 -6.65
CA GLN A 109 -6.19 -18.20 -7.10
C GLN A 109 -5.40 -17.54 -5.99
N ARG A 110 -6.06 -17.07 -4.93
CA ARG A 110 -5.39 -16.37 -3.84
C ARG A 110 -4.48 -17.32 -3.07
N ILE A 111 -3.36 -16.77 -2.62
CA ILE A 111 -2.42 -17.39 -1.70
C ILE A 111 -2.40 -16.54 -0.44
N ASP A 112 -2.53 -17.14 0.72
CA ASP A 112 -2.33 -16.46 1.99
C ASP A 112 -0.89 -16.66 2.47
N LEU A 113 -0.31 -15.67 3.15
CA LEU A 113 1.06 -15.74 3.65
C LEU A 113 1.27 -16.96 4.55
N ASP A 114 0.26 -17.32 5.34
CA ASP A 114 0.30 -18.49 6.25
C ASP A 114 0.47 -19.81 5.49
N ASP A 115 0.02 -19.91 4.24
CA ASP A 115 0.19 -21.13 3.43
C ASP A 115 1.65 -21.42 3.11
N ILE A 116 2.51 -20.39 3.13
CA ILE A 116 3.93 -20.49 2.79
C ILE A 116 4.85 -20.28 3.99
N ALA A 117 4.41 -19.56 5.02
CA ALA A 117 5.24 -19.19 6.18
C ALA A 117 5.70 -20.38 7.01
N ALA A 118 4.94 -21.47 7.05
CA ALA A 118 5.28 -22.68 7.80
C ALA A 118 6.60 -23.35 7.33
N ALA A 119 7.09 -23.03 6.14
CA ALA A 119 8.33 -23.56 5.59
C ALA A 119 9.58 -22.71 5.92
N GLY A 120 9.40 -21.55 6.57
CA GLY A 120 10.48 -20.61 6.84
C GLY A 120 11.22 -20.93 8.15
N GLN A 121 12.55 -20.97 8.09
CA GLN A 121 13.39 -20.87 9.29
C GLN A 121 14.15 -19.55 9.23
N ALA A 122 14.07 -18.75 10.29
CA ALA A 122 14.81 -17.50 10.35
C ALA A 122 16.32 -17.77 10.28
N ALA A 123 17.02 -17.04 9.42
CA ALA A 123 18.46 -16.98 9.52
C ALA A 123 18.82 -16.26 10.83
N GLY A 124 19.64 -16.88 11.67
CA GLY A 124 20.14 -16.27 12.91
C GLY A 124 20.81 -14.91 12.64
N LEU A 125 20.80 -14.03 13.63
CA LEU A 125 21.57 -12.81 13.60
C LEU A 125 23.06 -13.16 13.64
N ASP A 126 23.83 -12.56 12.74
CA ASP A 126 25.28 -12.62 12.79
C ASP A 126 25.76 -11.52 13.77
N GLU A 127 26.07 -11.94 15.01
CA GLU A 127 26.49 -11.03 16.08
C GLU A 127 27.82 -10.34 15.77
N ASP A 128 28.69 -11.00 15.04
CA ASP A 128 30.05 -10.48 14.72
C ASP A 128 29.97 -9.25 13.78
N THR A 129 28.95 -9.19 12.94
CA THR A 129 28.73 -8.07 11.99
C THR A 129 27.67 -7.08 12.43
N LEU A 130 27.00 -7.28 13.56
CA LEU A 130 25.87 -6.48 14.02
C LEU A 130 26.22 -4.99 14.12
N LEU A 131 27.29 -4.64 14.84
CA LEU A 131 27.72 -3.26 15.04
C LEU A 131 28.02 -2.56 13.71
N GLN A 132 28.72 -3.25 12.80
CA GLN A 132 29.03 -2.72 11.48
C GLN A 132 27.77 -2.44 10.67
N ARG A 133 26.80 -3.35 10.69
CA ARG A 133 25.51 -3.15 10.02
C ARG A 133 24.71 -2.00 10.62
N MET A 134 24.68 -1.89 11.95
CA MET A 134 24.05 -0.75 12.61
C MET A 134 24.68 0.58 12.17
N GLN A 135 26.01 0.64 12.08
CA GLN A 135 26.71 1.83 11.59
C GLN A 135 26.44 2.11 10.12
N ALA A 136 26.42 1.08 9.27
CA ALA A 136 26.16 1.21 7.83
C ALA A 136 24.76 1.80 7.55
N PHE A 137 23.78 1.46 8.39
CA PHE A 137 22.41 1.95 8.28
C PHE A 137 22.11 3.13 9.21
N GLY A 138 23.11 3.71 9.86
CA GLY A 138 22.96 4.91 10.66
C GLY A 138 22.16 4.72 11.95
N PHE A 139 22.12 3.53 12.53
CA PHE A 139 21.55 3.31 13.86
C PHE A 139 22.43 3.93 14.93
N THR A 140 21.85 4.74 15.79
CA THR A 140 22.52 5.38 16.93
C THR A 140 21.99 4.78 18.24
N THR A 141 22.72 5.03 19.34
CA THR A 141 22.25 4.70 20.69
C THR A 141 20.90 5.34 20.98
N GLU A 142 20.70 6.58 20.51
CA GLU A 142 19.47 7.32 20.66
C GLU A 142 18.31 6.64 19.91
N THR A 143 18.53 6.23 18.64
CA THR A 143 17.54 5.46 17.88
C THR A 143 17.15 4.18 18.61
N MET A 144 18.14 3.48 19.19
CA MET A 144 17.89 2.24 19.92
C MET A 144 17.06 2.50 21.20
N GLN A 145 17.43 3.50 22.00
CA GLN A 145 16.84 3.74 23.31
C GLN A 145 15.46 4.40 23.23
N PHE A 146 15.27 5.35 22.31
CA PHE A 146 14.05 6.18 22.27
C PHE A 146 13.06 5.77 21.17
N MET A 147 13.48 4.96 20.19
CA MET A 147 12.57 4.48 19.15
C MET A 147 12.35 2.98 19.25
N LEU A 148 13.40 2.16 19.10
CA LEU A 148 13.23 0.72 18.94
C LEU A 148 12.91 -0.01 20.27
N LEU A 149 13.54 0.36 21.36
CA LEU A 149 13.23 -0.26 22.66
C LEU A 149 11.80 -0.04 23.12
N PRO A 150 11.21 1.16 23.02
CA PRO A 150 9.79 1.34 23.32
C PRO A 150 8.86 0.49 22.45
N LEU A 151 9.12 0.38 21.14
CA LEU A 151 8.35 -0.48 20.24
C LEU A 151 8.34 -1.93 20.72
N VAL A 152 9.51 -2.44 21.12
CA VAL A 152 9.66 -3.85 21.53
C VAL A 152 9.10 -4.09 22.94
N HIS A 153 9.46 -3.24 23.92
CA HIS A 153 9.09 -3.44 25.32
C HIS A 153 7.66 -3.06 25.64
N GLU A 154 7.22 -1.94 25.11
CA GLU A 154 5.92 -1.36 25.44
C GLU A 154 4.85 -1.71 24.39
N LYS A 155 5.27 -2.27 23.25
CA LYS A 155 4.40 -2.66 22.12
C LYS A 155 3.49 -1.50 21.68
N ARG A 156 4.08 -0.31 21.61
CA ARG A 156 3.41 0.92 21.19
C ARG A 156 4.39 1.82 20.42
N ASP A 157 3.85 2.74 19.66
CA ASP A 157 4.66 3.75 18.99
C ASP A 157 5.44 4.60 19.99
N PRO A 158 6.71 4.93 19.70
CA PRO A 158 7.49 5.83 20.55
C PRO A 158 6.88 7.24 20.48
N LEU A 159 6.36 7.70 21.62
CA LEU A 159 5.82 9.05 21.74
C LEU A 159 6.94 10.04 22.01
N GLY A 160 6.92 11.16 21.29
CA GLY A 160 7.90 12.21 21.44
C GLY A 160 7.44 13.53 20.81
N SER A 161 8.32 14.54 20.84
CA SER A 161 8.08 15.78 20.13
C SER A 161 8.15 15.55 18.62
N MET A 162 7.17 16.06 17.88
CA MET A 162 7.17 16.07 16.42
C MET A 162 8.12 17.15 15.86
N GLY A 163 8.58 18.09 16.69
CA GLY A 163 9.58 19.07 16.31
C GLY A 163 10.98 18.46 16.22
N ASN A 164 11.81 19.01 15.35
CA ASN A 164 13.19 18.57 15.18
C ASN A 164 14.09 19.79 14.98
N ASP A 165 14.97 20.03 15.95
CA ASP A 165 15.92 21.15 15.94
C ASP A 165 17.22 20.84 15.21
N ALA A 166 17.38 19.61 14.67
CA ALA A 166 18.55 19.24 13.91
C ALA A 166 18.67 20.11 12.66
N ALA A 167 19.89 20.57 12.35
CA ALA A 167 20.16 21.28 11.11
C ALA A 167 19.81 20.43 9.90
N LEU A 168 19.44 21.09 8.79
CA LEU A 168 19.19 20.42 7.51
C LEU A 168 20.37 19.54 7.12
N ALA A 169 20.10 18.35 6.62
CA ALA A 169 21.12 17.38 6.25
C ALA A 169 22.13 17.95 5.23
N CYS A 170 21.68 18.82 4.32
CA CYS A 170 22.53 19.49 3.32
C CYS A 170 23.56 20.46 3.91
N LEU A 171 23.39 20.88 5.17
CA LEU A 171 24.32 21.74 5.91
C LEU A 171 25.28 20.95 6.82
N SER A 172 25.18 19.62 6.82
CA SER A 172 26.01 18.75 7.65
C SER A 172 27.29 18.33 6.91
N ASP A 173 28.43 18.39 7.59
CA ASP A 173 29.70 17.83 7.09
C ASP A 173 29.79 16.31 7.23
N LYS A 174 28.80 15.70 7.91
CA LYS A 174 28.73 14.25 8.12
C LYS A 174 27.83 13.57 7.07
N PRO A 175 28.17 12.34 6.65
CA PRO A 175 27.27 11.54 5.81
C PRO A 175 25.89 11.39 6.48
N ARG A 176 24.84 11.59 5.70
CA ARG A 176 23.44 11.41 6.11
C ARG A 176 22.77 10.38 5.23
N MET A 177 21.74 9.72 5.76
CA MET A 177 20.90 8.87 4.94
C MET A 177 20.14 9.70 3.92
N ILE A 178 19.81 9.12 2.78
CA ILE A 178 19.24 9.89 1.67
C ILE A 178 17.91 10.57 2.03
N TYR A 179 17.08 9.93 2.82
CA TYR A 179 15.78 10.50 3.23
C TYR A 179 15.90 11.65 4.23
N ASP A 180 17.02 11.79 4.94
CA ASP A 180 17.27 12.96 5.82
C ASP A 180 17.29 14.27 5.01
N TYR A 181 17.66 14.21 3.72
CA TYR A 181 17.67 15.37 2.83
C TYR A 181 16.27 15.84 2.42
N PHE A 182 15.25 15.03 2.63
CA PHE A 182 13.85 15.31 2.30
C PHE A 182 12.98 15.53 3.55
N ARG A 183 13.57 15.51 4.73
CA ARG A 183 12.86 15.66 5.99
C ARG A 183 12.38 17.09 6.17
N GLN A 184 11.11 17.26 6.54
CA GLN A 184 10.54 18.56 6.92
C GLN A 184 10.98 18.96 8.34
N LEU A 185 11.14 20.26 8.58
CA LEU A 185 11.43 20.82 9.90
C LEU A 185 10.16 21.24 10.65
N PHE A 186 8.99 21.00 10.13
CA PHE A 186 7.71 21.32 10.75
C PHE A 186 6.76 20.14 10.67
N ALA A 187 5.87 20.03 11.65
CA ALA A 187 4.79 19.06 11.64
C ALA A 187 3.61 19.59 10.82
N GLN A 188 3.01 18.73 10.00
CA GLN A 188 1.84 19.05 9.23
C GLN A 188 0.82 17.92 9.37
N VAL A 189 -0.39 18.26 9.77
CA VAL A 189 -1.52 17.30 9.83
C VAL A 189 -2.39 17.51 8.61
N THR A 190 -2.58 16.46 7.82
CA THR A 190 -3.37 16.47 6.58
C THR A 190 -4.70 15.72 6.70
N ASN A 191 -4.81 14.81 7.66
CA ASN A 191 -5.97 13.94 7.89
C ASN A 191 -6.44 14.03 9.35
N PRO A 192 -7.68 13.62 9.67
CA PRO A 192 -8.13 13.50 11.05
C PRO A 192 -7.16 12.63 11.84
N ALA A 193 -6.79 13.09 13.03
CA ALA A 193 -5.95 12.31 13.91
C ALA A 193 -6.69 11.05 14.38
N ILE A 194 -6.05 9.90 14.19
CA ILE A 194 -6.52 8.60 14.67
C ILE A 194 -5.53 8.16 15.74
N ASP A 195 -6.03 7.86 16.93
CA ASP A 195 -5.20 7.32 18.00
C ASP A 195 -4.94 5.82 17.78
N SER A 196 -3.86 5.30 18.35
CA SER A 196 -3.43 3.91 18.21
C SER A 196 -4.46 2.88 18.76
N ILE A 197 -5.39 3.30 19.59
CA ILE A 197 -6.48 2.44 20.09
C ILE A 197 -7.56 2.24 19.01
N ARG A 198 -7.83 3.29 18.25
CA ARG A 198 -8.85 3.27 17.17
C ARG A 198 -8.34 2.73 15.86
N GLU A 199 -7.03 2.70 15.64
CA GLU A 199 -6.42 2.21 14.40
C GLU A 199 -6.91 0.80 14.03
N GLU A 200 -6.94 -0.11 14.99
CA GLU A 200 -7.38 -1.50 14.78
C GLU A 200 -8.80 -1.59 14.19
N VAL A 201 -9.69 -0.69 14.60
CA VAL A 201 -11.09 -0.67 14.14
C VAL A 201 -11.27 0.11 12.83
N ILE A 202 -10.50 1.19 12.67
CA ILE A 202 -10.67 2.16 11.58
C ILE A 202 -9.81 1.81 10.37
N MET A 203 -8.59 1.33 10.57
CA MET A 203 -7.61 1.08 9.51
C MET A 203 -7.41 -0.40 9.27
N SER A 204 -7.05 -0.76 8.04
CA SER A 204 -6.57 -2.08 7.68
C SER A 204 -5.17 -1.95 7.10
N LEU A 205 -4.26 -2.79 7.58
CA LEU A 205 -2.92 -2.93 7.03
C LEU A 205 -2.82 -4.11 6.05
N GLU A 206 -3.93 -4.83 5.83
CA GLU A 206 -3.97 -5.92 4.88
C GLU A 206 -3.54 -5.44 3.49
N CYS A 207 -2.62 -6.15 2.88
CA CYS A 207 -2.13 -5.83 1.55
C CYS A 207 -2.02 -7.06 0.66
N TYR A 208 -2.10 -6.81 -0.65
CA TYR A 208 -2.01 -7.82 -1.68
C TYR A 208 -0.83 -7.50 -2.59
N ILE A 209 0.09 -8.44 -2.74
CA ILE A 209 1.26 -8.27 -3.61
C ILE A 209 1.27 -9.27 -4.76
N GLY A 210 2.08 -8.99 -5.76
CA GLY A 210 2.30 -9.84 -6.93
C GLY A 210 1.87 -9.19 -8.24
N PRO A 211 1.84 -9.96 -9.34
CA PRO A 211 1.43 -9.46 -10.65
C PRO A 211 -0.03 -8.98 -10.65
N GLU A 212 -0.26 -7.86 -11.30
CA GLU A 212 -1.57 -7.25 -11.49
C GLU A 212 -2.09 -7.48 -12.91
N LYS A 213 -3.39 -7.32 -13.10
CA LYS A 213 -4.04 -7.46 -14.40
C LYS A 213 -4.68 -6.14 -14.81
N ASN A 214 -5.22 -6.10 -16.03
CA ASN A 214 -5.90 -4.93 -16.57
C ASN A 214 -7.13 -4.58 -15.71
N LEU A 215 -7.14 -3.41 -15.11
CA LEU A 215 -8.23 -2.94 -14.23
C LEU A 215 -9.58 -2.78 -14.94
N LEU A 216 -9.58 -2.71 -16.28
CA LEU A 216 -10.81 -2.62 -17.09
C LEU A 216 -11.47 -3.98 -17.33
N GLU A 217 -10.88 -5.06 -16.85
CA GLU A 217 -11.37 -6.42 -17.00
C GLU A 217 -11.70 -7.03 -15.64
N THR A 218 -12.67 -7.94 -15.60
CA THR A 218 -13.03 -8.69 -14.39
C THR A 218 -12.92 -10.18 -14.69
N THR A 219 -11.80 -10.78 -14.28
CA THR A 219 -11.49 -12.19 -14.54
C THR A 219 -10.94 -12.88 -13.30
N GLU A 220 -10.97 -14.20 -13.27
CA GLU A 220 -10.38 -15.02 -12.22
C GLU A 220 -8.90 -14.69 -11.95
N ALA A 221 -8.16 -14.32 -13.01
CA ALA A 221 -6.72 -14.03 -12.90
C ALA A 221 -6.38 -12.83 -11.98
N HIS A 222 -7.34 -11.92 -11.72
CA HIS A 222 -7.16 -10.78 -10.80
C HIS A 222 -7.10 -11.23 -9.34
N ALA A 223 -7.73 -12.37 -8.99
CA ALA A 223 -7.65 -12.94 -7.65
C ALA A 223 -6.31 -13.64 -7.37
N ARG A 224 -5.42 -13.78 -8.39
CA ARG A 224 -4.09 -14.36 -8.21
C ARG A 224 -3.14 -13.40 -7.52
N ARG A 225 -3.32 -13.23 -6.22
CA ARG A 225 -2.55 -12.34 -5.35
C ARG A 225 -2.05 -13.08 -4.13
N LEU A 226 -0.93 -12.62 -3.57
CA LEU A 226 -0.49 -13.03 -2.24
C LEU A 226 -1.05 -12.04 -1.24
N ARG A 227 -1.91 -12.52 -0.35
CA ARG A 227 -2.49 -11.74 0.73
C ARG A 227 -1.58 -11.77 1.95
N MET A 228 -1.32 -10.62 2.50
CA MET A 228 -0.56 -10.44 3.74
C MET A 228 -1.41 -9.67 4.75
N PRO A 229 -1.43 -10.08 6.04
CA PRO A 229 -2.18 -9.37 7.08
C PRO A 229 -1.71 -7.92 7.27
N HIS A 230 -0.41 -7.67 7.01
CA HIS A 230 0.23 -6.36 7.09
C HIS A 230 1.50 -6.33 6.22
N PRO A 231 1.99 -5.13 5.87
CA PRO A 231 3.11 -4.98 4.92
C PRO A 231 4.49 -5.26 5.52
N ILE A 232 4.60 -5.41 6.83
CA ILE A 232 5.86 -5.70 7.53
C ILE A 232 5.91 -7.20 7.83
N LEU A 233 6.98 -7.84 7.42
CA LEU A 233 7.17 -9.29 7.53
C LEU A 233 8.12 -9.65 8.66
N ALA A 234 7.83 -10.73 9.37
CA ALA A 234 8.79 -11.38 10.24
C ALA A 234 9.92 -12.03 9.42
N ASN A 235 11.05 -12.31 10.07
CA ASN A 235 12.20 -12.91 9.37
C ASN A 235 11.87 -14.28 8.75
N GLU A 236 11.05 -15.07 9.43
CA GLU A 236 10.60 -16.38 8.97
C GLU A 236 9.72 -16.26 7.70
N GLU A 237 8.79 -15.31 7.71
CA GLU A 237 7.92 -15.02 6.59
C GLU A 237 8.71 -14.54 5.37
N LEU A 238 9.65 -13.63 5.58
CA LEU A 238 10.53 -13.16 4.51
C LEU A 238 11.40 -14.31 3.97
N HIS A 239 11.89 -15.18 4.85
CA HIS A 239 12.67 -16.35 4.42
C HIS A 239 11.82 -17.30 3.56
N ALA A 240 10.59 -17.55 3.96
CA ALA A 240 9.65 -18.34 3.18
C ALA A 240 9.36 -17.69 1.80
N LEU A 241 9.18 -16.37 1.76
CA LEU A 241 9.02 -15.63 0.49
C LEU A 241 10.25 -15.75 -0.42
N LYS A 242 11.47 -15.66 0.15
CA LYS A 242 12.70 -15.82 -0.64
C LYS A 242 12.82 -17.19 -1.30
N GLY A 243 12.39 -18.23 -0.61
CA GLY A 243 12.37 -19.61 -1.10
C GLY A 243 11.11 -20.01 -1.86
N MET A 244 10.20 -19.08 -2.10
CA MET A 244 8.89 -19.39 -2.63
C MET A 244 8.94 -20.10 -3.98
N ASN A 245 8.33 -21.29 -4.01
CA ASN A 245 7.99 -22.04 -5.22
C ASN A 245 6.66 -22.76 -4.97
N TYR A 246 5.57 -21.99 -5.00
CA TYR A 246 4.26 -22.48 -4.62
C TYR A 246 3.19 -22.08 -5.64
N ARG A 247 2.40 -23.02 -6.15
CA ARG A 247 1.32 -22.77 -7.12
C ARG A 247 1.76 -21.93 -8.32
N GLY A 248 3.02 -22.12 -8.78
CA GLY A 248 3.60 -21.38 -9.90
C GLY A 248 4.09 -19.97 -9.55
N TRP A 249 4.11 -19.60 -8.29
CA TRP A 249 4.77 -18.38 -7.80
C TRP A 249 6.24 -18.65 -7.47
N ARG A 250 7.09 -17.74 -7.88
CA ARG A 250 8.53 -17.76 -7.59
C ARG A 250 9.02 -16.37 -7.24
N SER A 251 9.98 -16.30 -6.32
CA SER A 251 10.64 -15.05 -5.91
C SER A 251 12.06 -14.99 -6.41
N LYS A 252 12.50 -13.81 -6.86
CA LYS A 252 13.88 -13.51 -7.22
C LYS A 252 14.47 -12.54 -6.22
N VAL A 253 15.51 -12.95 -5.50
CA VAL A 253 16.30 -12.02 -4.67
C VAL A 253 17.31 -11.30 -5.55
N ILE A 254 17.35 -9.98 -5.46
CA ILE A 254 18.24 -9.10 -6.21
C ILE A 254 19.09 -8.32 -5.19
N ASP A 255 20.37 -8.57 -5.18
CA ASP A 255 21.34 -7.86 -4.32
C ASP A 255 21.53 -6.42 -4.81
N ILE A 256 21.23 -5.43 -3.95
CA ILE A 256 21.40 -4.01 -4.25
C ILE A 256 22.73 -3.44 -3.76
N THR A 257 23.66 -4.29 -3.33
CA THR A 257 24.99 -3.87 -2.90
C THR A 257 26.00 -3.88 -4.06
N PHE A 258 27.08 -3.15 -3.87
CA PHE A 258 28.20 -3.09 -4.83
C PHE A 258 29.55 -3.00 -4.10
N PRO A 259 30.67 -3.32 -4.77
CA PRO A 259 31.99 -3.21 -4.18
C PRO A 259 32.31 -1.76 -3.78
N ARG A 260 32.66 -1.53 -2.51
CA ARG A 260 32.98 -0.20 -1.95
C ARG A 260 34.02 0.57 -2.77
N LYS A 261 35.02 -0.15 -3.33
CA LYS A 261 36.08 0.43 -4.17
C LYS A 261 35.59 1.12 -5.46
N GLU A 262 34.38 0.83 -5.91
CA GLU A 262 33.79 1.41 -7.12
C GLU A 262 33.25 2.81 -6.90
N GLY A 263 33.02 3.23 -5.64
CA GLY A 263 32.55 4.56 -5.31
C GLY A 263 31.25 4.94 -6.04
N ILE A 264 31.13 6.19 -6.46
CA ILE A 264 29.93 6.71 -7.14
C ILE A 264 29.62 5.96 -8.44
N ALA A 265 30.65 5.48 -9.17
CA ALA A 265 30.45 4.72 -10.38
C ALA A 265 29.75 3.38 -10.10
N GLY A 266 30.01 2.77 -8.94
CA GLY A 266 29.34 1.56 -8.48
C GLY A 266 27.84 1.76 -8.27
N VAL A 267 27.40 2.91 -7.74
CA VAL A 267 25.99 3.25 -7.57
C VAL A 267 25.24 3.20 -8.90
N ARG A 268 25.74 3.91 -9.92
CA ARG A 268 25.10 3.96 -11.25
C ARG A 268 25.03 2.58 -11.91
N LYS A 269 26.15 1.85 -11.91
CA LYS A 269 26.19 0.48 -12.44
C LYS A 269 25.19 -0.44 -11.75
N THR A 270 25.05 -0.30 -10.43
CA THR A 270 24.11 -1.12 -9.65
C THR A 270 22.69 -0.80 -9.97
N LEU A 271 22.32 0.50 -10.06
CA LEU A 271 20.98 0.91 -10.47
C LEU A 271 20.61 0.35 -11.86
N ASP A 272 21.51 0.44 -12.82
CA ASP A 272 21.30 -0.13 -14.17
C ASP A 272 21.21 -1.66 -14.14
N ARG A 273 21.99 -2.32 -13.28
CA ARG A 273 22.00 -3.78 -13.13
C ARG A 273 20.70 -4.28 -12.54
N ILE A 274 20.26 -3.72 -11.40
CA ILE A 274 19.04 -4.17 -10.72
C ILE A 274 17.78 -3.95 -11.57
N CYS A 275 17.74 -2.90 -12.37
CA CYS A 275 16.65 -2.70 -13.34
C CYS A 275 16.58 -3.83 -14.37
N ARG A 276 17.73 -4.18 -14.96
CA ARG A 276 17.79 -5.28 -15.94
C ARG A 276 17.50 -6.64 -15.31
N GLU A 277 18.04 -6.91 -14.13
CA GLU A 277 17.77 -8.16 -13.40
C GLU A 277 16.29 -8.31 -13.05
N THR A 278 15.62 -7.21 -12.69
CA THR A 278 14.17 -7.24 -12.42
C THR A 278 13.36 -7.47 -13.69
N ALA A 279 13.72 -6.81 -14.80
CA ALA A 279 13.06 -7.08 -16.09
C ALA A 279 13.27 -8.51 -16.56
N GLN A 280 14.48 -9.05 -16.42
CA GLN A 280 14.79 -10.44 -16.73
C GLN A 280 13.97 -11.40 -15.82
N ALA A 281 13.81 -11.10 -14.54
CA ALA A 281 12.99 -11.91 -13.65
C ALA A 281 11.52 -12.00 -14.13
N ILE A 282 10.98 -10.93 -14.70
CA ILE A 282 9.65 -10.94 -15.32
C ILE A 282 9.61 -11.91 -16.52
N GLU A 283 10.59 -11.81 -17.42
CA GLU A 283 10.71 -12.71 -18.58
C GLU A 283 10.85 -14.19 -18.18
N GLU A 284 11.54 -14.45 -17.08
CA GLU A 284 11.73 -15.78 -16.49
C GLU A 284 10.49 -16.26 -15.71
N GLY A 285 9.44 -15.45 -15.60
CA GLY A 285 8.17 -15.79 -14.95
C GLY A 285 8.19 -15.75 -13.43
N TYR A 286 9.05 -14.92 -12.82
CA TYR A 286 9.00 -14.66 -11.39
C TYR A 286 7.82 -13.74 -11.03
N SER A 287 7.16 -14.03 -9.92
CA SER A 287 6.02 -13.23 -9.44
C SER A 287 6.45 -12.10 -8.50
N LEU A 288 7.58 -12.28 -7.80
CA LEU A 288 8.13 -11.30 -6.85
C LEU A 288 9.61 -11.05 -7.12
N ALA A 289 10.03 -9.79 -7.01
CA ALA A 289 11.43 -9.37 -6.92
C ALA A 289 11.69 -8.79 -5.53
N ILE A 290 12.67 -9.34 -4.83
CA ILE A 290 13.05 -8.94 -3.47
C ILE A 290 14.37 -8.17 -3.59
N LEU A 291 14.32 -6.84 -3.46
CA LEU A 291 15.50 -5.98 -3.43
C LEU A 291 16.11 -6.06 -2.03
N SER A 292 17.37 -6.53 -1.94
CA SER A 292 18.01 -6.85 -0.67
C SER A 292 19.33 -6.12 -0.49
N ASP A 293 19.49 -5.43 0.63
CA ASP A 293 20.77 -4.85 1.08
C ASP A 293 21.54 -5.79 2.06
N ARG A 294 21.04 -7.00 2.26
CA ARG A 294 21.57 -7.94 3.28
C ARG A 294 23.03 -8.32 3.10
N ALA A 295 23.56 -8.19 1.88
CA ALA A 295 24.94 -8.50 1.56
C ALA A 295 25.94 -7.38 1.94
N VAL A 296 25.51 -6.38 2.72
CA VAL A 296 26.39 -5.33 3.24
C VAL A 296 27.52 -5.93 4.08
N SER A 297 28.75 -5.47 3.84
CA SER A 297 29.98 -5.94 4.52
C SER A 297 31.05 -4.86 4.46
N ASP A 298 32.27 -5.14 4.95
CA ASP A 298 33.44 -4.24 4.85
C ASP A 298 33.73 -3.81 3.41
N ASP A 299 33.56 -4.74 2.47
CA ASP A 299 33.90 -4.54 1.06
C ASP A 299 32.68 -4.18 0.19
N ARG A 300 31.47 -4.28 0.70
CA ARG A 300 30.23 -4.07 -0.04
C ARG A 300 29.33 -3.06 0.67
N VAL A 301 28.89 -2.07 -0.08
CA VAL A 301 27.98 -1.03 0.39
C VAL A 301 26.67 -1.09 -0.39
N PRO A 302 25.51 -0.82 0.24
CA PRO A 302 24.23 -0.84 -0.44
C PRO A 302 24.02 0.47 -1.21
N VAL A 303 23.28 0.38 -2.30
CA VAL A 303 22.55 1.55 -2.80
C VAL A 303 21.38 1.77 -1.85
N SER A 304 21.07 3.02 -1.52
CA SER A 304 19.88 3.31 -0.70
C SER A 304 18.64 2.62 -1.28
N THR A 305 17.90 1.95 -0.43
CA THR A 305 16.69 1.22 -0.81
C THR A 305 15.65 2.14 -1.43
N LEU A 306 15.55 3.39 -0.97
CA LEU A 306 14.71 4.42 -1.58
C LEU A 306 15.09 4.68 -3.04
N MET A 307 16.38 4.80 -3.34
CA MET A 307 16.86 4.97 -4.73
C MET A 307 16.65 3.70 -5.56
N ALA A 308 16.97 2.55 -5.00
CA ALA A 308 16.83 1.26 -5.69
C ALA A 308 15.37 1.00 -6.08
N SER A 309 14.45 1.11 -5.11
CA SER A 309 13.01 0.88 -5.35
C SER A 309 12.43 1.88 -6.34
N GLY A 310 12.73 3.18 -6.17
CA GLY A 310 12.26 4.22 -7.08
C GLY A 310 12.80 4.03 -8.51
N THR A 311 14.08 3.69 -8.65
CA THR A 311 14.68 3.49 -9.98
C THR A 311 14.10 2.27 -10.69
N VAL A 312 13.96 1.14 -9.99
CA VAL A 312 13.34 -0.09 -10.52
C VAL A 312 11.88 0.18 -10.89
N HIS A 313 11.12 0.81 -9.98
CA HIS A 313 9.72 1.17 -10.23
C HIS A 313 9.57 1.98 -11.53
N HIS A 314 10.28 3.09 -11.64
CA HIS A 314 10.18 3.97 -12.82
C HIS A 314 10.72 3.31 -14.09
N TYR A 315 11.76 2.49 -13.99
CA TYR A 315 12.24 1.72 -15.12
C TYR A 315 11.16 0.76 -15.65
N LEU A 316 10.51 0.02 -14.76
CA LEU A 316 9.44 -0.90 -15.12
C LEU A 316 8.20 -0.16 -15.66
N VAL A 317 7.85 1.01 -15.12
CA VAL A 317 6.76 1.85 -15.65
C VAL A 317 7.06 2.27 -17.09
N LYS A 318 8.26 2.79 -17.34
CA LYS A 318 8.67 3.24 -18.68
C LYS A 318 8.67 2.13 -19.73
N ASN A 319 8.86 0.88 -19.30
CA ASN A 319 8.87 -0.29 -20.17
C ASN A 319 7.55 -1.07 -20.17
N ALA A 320 6.48 -0.55 -19.56
CA ALA A 320 5.18 -1.21 -19.39
C ALA A 320 5.25 -2.59 -18.69
N LEU A 321 6.17 -2.74 -17.74
CA LEU A 321 6.43 -3.99 -17.01
C LEU A 321 6.00 -3.93 -15.53
N ARG A 322 5.70 -2.74 -14.97
CA ARG A 322 5.54 -2.54 -13.52
C ARG A 322 4.48 -3.43 -12.88
N THR A 323 3.38 -3.67 -13.57
CA THR A 323 2.27 -4.49 -13.07
C THR A 323 2.52 -6.00 -13.19
N GLN A 324 3.62 -6.42 -13.81
CA GLN A 324 3.89 -7.83 -14.05
C GLN A 324 4.66 -8.52 -12.91
N ILE A 325 5.15 -7.76 -11.92
CA ILE A 325 5.90 -8.28 -10.78
C ILE A 325 5.63 -7.47 -9.52
N GLY A 326 5.51 -8.14 -8.37
CA GLY A 326 5.52 -7.50 -7.05
C GLY A 326 6.94 -7.15 -6.61
N LEU A 327 7.10 -6.01 -5.94
CA LEU A 327 8.37 -5.59 -5.34
C LEU A 327 8.30 -5.74 -3.82
N VAL A 328 9.30 -6.40 -3.25
CA VAL A 328 9.50 -6.55 -1.80
C VAL A 328 10.86 -5.96 -1.45
N LEU A 329 10.95 -5.31 -0.30
CA LEU A 329 12.20 -4.71 0.17
C LEU A 329 12.70 -5.44 1.42
N GLU A 330 13.95 -5.90 1.38
CA GLU A 330 14.68 -6.37 2.54
C GLU A 330 15.77 -5.36 2.85
N THR A 331 15.57 -4.58 3.90
CA THR A 331 16.43 -3.43 4.15
C THR A 331 16.64 -3.14 5.63
N GLY A 332 17.86 -2.69 5.97
CA GLY A 332 18.19 -2.11 7.26
C GLY A 332 17.90 -0.61 7.37
N GLU A 333 17.44 0.06 6.30
CA GLU A 333 17.17 1.51 6.31
C GLU A 333 15.81 1.86 6.92
N ALA A 334 14.78 1.02 6.71
CA ALA A 334 13.43 1.31 7.18
C ALA A 334 13.33 1.16 8.71
N ARG A 335 12.71 2.14 9.37
CA ARG A 335 12.58 2.21 10.83
C ARG A 335 11.19 2.64 11.30
N GLU A 336 10.52 3.48 10.54
CA GLU A 336 9.24 4.13 10.85
C GLU A 336 8.41 4.34 9.58
#